data_60f71d5cabf936a8bb7ddd08eee35592
#
_entry.id   60f71d5cabf936a8bb7ddd08eee35592
#
_cell.length_a   1.000
_cell.length_b   1.000
_cell.length_c   1.000
_cell.angle_alpha   90.00
_cell.angle_beta   90.00
_cell.angle_gamma   90.00
#
_symmetry.space_group_name_H-M   'P 1'
#
loop_
_entity.id
_entity.type
_entity.pdbx_description
1 polymer ?
#
loop_
_entity_poly.entity_id
_entity_poly.type
_entity_poly.pdbx_seq_one_letter_code
_entity_poly.pdbx_strand_id
1 'polypeptide(L)'
;MKNLLIFLFTFCTLLSYGQNETKQIERKGFVIGFGIGGGVISISDSDQEVPFDEAQGGGSFPNLKLGWMVNDRLAILGMYSGMGYEYEGKDRSFDAFMPSIQYWVKDRWWINAGAGIALDMPAFYEDNIKDEEEWNFGGAVAFSTGYELVQKKNFALDLQTQLQMGWTYLDNDKNREAVLLSIGLGFNWY
;
A
#
# COMPACT_ATOMS: atom_id res chain seq x y z
N MET A 1 -12.14 -8.95 -27.05
CA MET A 1 -12.71 -7.61 -27.05
C MET A 1 -14.18 -7.56 -26.59
N LYS A 2 -15.08 -8.43 -27.12
CA LYS A 2 -16.50 -8.44 -26.77
C LYS A 2 -16.76 -8.65 -25.25
N ASN A 3 -16.03 -9.56 -24.61
CA ASN A 3 -16.17 -9.86 -23.18
C ASN A 3 -15.66 -8.75 -22.26
N LEU A 4 -14.63 -7.99 -22.69
CA LEU A 4 -14.12 -6.84 -21.96
C LEU A 4 -15.13 -5.68 -21.94
N LEU A 5 -15.83 -5.45 -23.05
CA LEU A 5 -16.89 -4.45 -23.16
C LEU A 5 -18.08 -4.77 -22.28
N ILE A 6 -18.49 -6.04 -22.20
CA ILE A 6 -19.59 -6.50 -21.33
C ILE A 6 -19.17 -6.30 -19.86
N PHE A 7 -17.95 -6.63 -19.47
CA PHE A 7 -17.44 -6.43 -18.12
C PHE A 7 -17.42 -4.95 -17.73
N LEU A 8 -16.93 -4.07 -18.64
CA LEU A 8 -16.96 -2.62 -18.43
C LEU A 8 -18.38 -2.07 -18.27
N PHE A 9 -19.30 -2.55 -19.10
CA PHE A 9 -20.71 -2.08 -19.06
C PHE A 9 -21.42 -2.54 -17.78
N THR A 10 -21.19 -3.78 -17.33
CA THR A 10 -21.74 -4.31 -16.08
C THR A 10 -21.13 -3.56 -14.87
N PHE A 11 -19.86 -3.23 -14.92
CA PHE A 11 -19.19 -2.46 -13.87
C PHE A 11 -19.75 -1.02 -13.78
N CYS A 12 -19.98 -0.35 -14.92
CA CYS A 12 -20.59 0.99 -14.97
C CYS A 12 -22.04 0.99 -14.47
N THR A 13 -22.81 -0.04 -14.75
CA THR A 13 -24.20 -0.14 -14.24
C THR A 13 -24.26 -0.38 -12.73
N LEU A 14 -23.33 -1.16 -12.17
CA LEU A 14 -23.20 -1.36 -10.74
C LEU A 14 -22.83 -0.06 -10.01
N LEU A 15 -21.97 0.78 -10.61
CA LEU A 15 -21.63 2.09 -10.06
C LEU A 15 -22.83 3.06 -10.06
N SER A 16 -23.72 2.97 -11.05
CA SER A 16 -24.92 3.84 -11.14
C SER A 16 -25.98 3.50 -10.10
N TYR A 17 -26.09 2.26 -9.67
CA TYR A 17 -27.02 1.85 -8.62
C TYR A 17 -26.63 2.31 -7.20
N GLY A 18 -25.34 2.64 -6.99
CA GLY A 18 -24.83 3.09 -5.69
C GLY A 18 -25.09 4.57 -5.34
N GLN A 19 -25.67 5.36 -6.24
CA GLN A 19 -25.75 6.82 -6.07
C GLN A 19 -27.02 7.33 -5.34
N ASN A 20 -27.95 6.47 -4.93
CA ASN A 20 -29.27 6.88 -4.45
C ASN A 20 -29.47 6.93 -2.93
N GLU A 21 -28.43 6.81 -2.10
CA GLU A 21 -28.55 7.13 -0.66
C GLU A 21 -27.38 8.00 -0.23
N THR A 22 -27.57 9.31 -0.19
CA THR A 22 -26.66 10.28 0.43
C THR A 22 -26.71 10.21 1.96
N LYS A 23 -26.52 9.03 2.55
CA LYS A 23 -26.10 8.98 3.94
C LYS A 23 -24.63 9.33 3.99
N GLN A 24 -24.35 10.54 4.47
CA GLN A 24 -22.99 11.00 4.69
C GLN A 24 -22.25 9.99 5.56
N ILE A 25 -21.06 9.56 5.14
CA ILE A 25 -20.23 8.63 5.90
C ILE A 25 -19.84 9.27 7.24
N GLU A 26 -19.99 8.53 8.33
CA GLU A 26 -19.53 8.97 9.66
C GLU A 26 -18.11 8.44 9.91
N ARG A 27 -17.11 9.29 9.73
CA ARG A 27 -15.72 8.97 10.06
C ARG A 27 -15.42 9.40 11.49
N LYS A 28 -15.49 8.46 12.43
CA LYS A 28 -15.22 8.74 13.86
C LYS A 28 -14.77 7.48 14.60
N GLY A 29 -13.95 7.67 15.62
CA GLY A 29 -13.48 6.59 16.47
C GLY A 29 -12.36 5.78 15.83
N PHE A 30 -12.40 4.48 16.03
CA PHE A 30 -11.37 3.56 15.55
C PHE A 30 -11.45 3.35 14.02
N VAL A 31 -10.30 3.33 13.38
CA VAL A 31 -10.16 3.08 11.93
C VAL A 31 -9.42 1.77 11.73
N ILE A 32 -10.00 0.91 10.92
CA ILE A 32 -9.33 -0.26 10.36
C ILE A 32 -9.45 -0.23 8.84
N GLY A 33 -8.34 -0.40 8.15
CA GLY A 33 -8.31 -0.45 6.70
C GLY A 33 -7.46 -1.62 6.21
N PHE A 34 -7.85 -2.14 5.07
CA PHE A 34 -7.17 -3.23 4.38
C PHE A 34 -7.16 -2.95 2.90
N GLY A 35 -6.00 -3.07 2.25
CA GLY A 35 -5.84 -2.85 0.82
C GLY A 35 -5.31 -4.08 0.11
N ILE A 36 -5.76 -4.30 -1.12
CA ILE A 36 -5.27 -5.33 -2.02
C ILE A 36 -5.03 -4.72 -3.40
N GLY A 37 -3.91 -5.04 -4.00
CA GLY A 37 -3.54 -4.48 -5.30
C GLY A 37 -2.31 -5.10 -5.89
N GLY A 38 -1.71 -4.38 -6.80
CA GLY A 38 -0.44 -4.72 -7.42
C GLY A 38 0.39 -3.48 -7.66
N GLY A 39 1.62 -3.67 -8.06
CA GLY A 39 2.54 -2.57 -8.28
C GLY A 39 3.80 -2.98 -8.98
N VAL A 40 4.75 -2.07 -8.95
CA VAL A 40 6.12 -2.28 -9.41
C VAL A 40 7.07 -1.86 -8.30
N ILE A 41 8.14 -2.63 -8.14
CA ILE A 41 9.21 -2.33 -7.20
C ILE A 41 10.54 -2.33 -7.95
N SER A 42 11.38 -1.36 -7.67
CA SER A 42 12.76 -1.31 -8.12
C SER A 42 13.68 -1.31 -6.92
N ILE A 43 14.70 -2.15 -6.98
CA ILE A 43 15.69 -2.37 -5.91
C ILE A 43 17.07 -2.02 -6.43
N SER A 44 17.89 -1.41 -5.57
CA SER A 44 19.30 -1.13 -5.84
C SER A 44 20.13 -1.45 -4.60
N ASP A 45 21.23 -2.13 -4.78
CA ASP A 45 22.23 -2.36 -3.74
C ASP A 45 23.40 -1.42 -3.91
N SER A 46 23.73 -0.66 -2.88
CA SER A 46 24.88 0.25 -2.70
C SER A 46 25.45 0.97 -3.94
N ASP A 47 25.39 2.27 -3.91
CA ASP A 47 26.08 3.19 -4.84
C ASP A 47 25.63 3.14 -6.32
N GLN A 48 24.56 2.41 -6.63
CA GLN A 48 23.92 2.43 -7.95
C GLN A 48 22.63 3.24 -7.88
N GLU A 49 22.35 4.00 -8.92
CA GLU A 49 21.02 4.60 -9.09
C GLU A 49 19.98 3.49 -9.19
N VAL A 50 18.80 3.69 -8.58
CA VAL A 50 17.70 2.71 -8.61
C VAL A 50 17.30 2.47 -10.07
N PRO A 51 17.48 1.24 -10.61
CA PRO A 51 17.29 0.96 -12.03
C PRO A 51 15.81 0.77 -12.34
N PHE A 52 15.11 1.85 -12.71
CA PHE A 52 13.67 1.80 -13.02
C PHE A 52 13.33 0.95 -14.26
N ASP A 53 14.29 0.68 -15.11
CA ASP A 53 14.16 -0.22 -16.27
C ASP A 53 14.17 -1.71 -15.88
N GLU A 54 14.63 -2.03 -14.68
CA GLU A 54 14.64 -3.38 -14.11
C GLU A 54 13.51 -3.59 -13.07
N ALA A 55 12.52 -2.68 -13.03
CA ALA A 55 11.43 -2.77 -12.07
C ALA A 55 10.63 -4.06 -12.21
N GLN A 56 10.41 -4.73 -11.09
CA GLN A 56 9.65 -5.98 -11.00
C GLN A 56 8.19 -5.71 -10.68
N GLY A 57 7.27 -6.38 -11.38
CA GLY A 57 5.85 -6.31 -11.13
C GLY A 57 5.38 -7.42 -10.20
N GLY A 58 4.44 -7.10 -9.29
CA GLY A 58 3.91 -8.12 -8.39
C GLY A 58 2.66 -7.67 -7.63
N GLY A 59 2.15 -8.57 -6.77
CA GLY A 59 1.10 -8.26 -5.82
C GLY A 59 1.62 -7.42 -4.66
N SER A 60 0.92 -6.35 -4.33
CA SER A 60 1.16 -5.56 -3.13
C SER A 60 0.14 -5.95 -2.07
N PHE A 61 0.60 -6.63 -1.02
CA PHE A 61 -0.23 -7.14 0.06
C PHE A 61 0.62 -7.45 1.30
N PRO A 62 0.10 -7.22 2.51
CA PRO A 62 -1.10 -6.45 2.85
C PRO A 62 -0.80 -4.97 3.03
N ASN A 63 -1.72 -4.10 2.60
CA ASN A 63 -1.74 -2.71 3.02
C ASN A 63 -2.73 -2.62 4.18
N LEU A 64 -2.23 -2.61 5.40
CA LEU A 64 -3.03 -2.55 6.62
C LEU A 64 -2.95 -1.16 7.23
N LYS A 65 -4.08 -0.66 7.70
CA LYS A 65 -4.19 0.62 8.41
C LYS A 65 -4.97 0.42 9.71
N LEU A 66 -4.40 0.84 10.82
CA LEU A 66 -5.04 0.81 12.13
C LEU A 66 -4.83 2.15 12.82
N GLY A 67 -5.87 2.74 13.41
CA GLY A 67 -5.71 3.98 14.12
C GLY A 67 -7.00 4.62 14.58
N TRP A 68 -7.00 5.95 14.61
CA TRP A 68 -8.09 6.71 15.20
C TRP A 68 -8.39 7.99 14.43
N MET A 69 -9.69 8.29 14.27
CA MET A 69 -10.14 9.58 13.75
C MET A 69 -9.96 10.66 14.81
N VAL A 70 -9.15 11.68 14.50
CA VAL A 70 -9.01 12.88 15.34
C VAL A 70 -10.22 13.80 15.18
N ASN A 71 -10.73 13.88 13.95
CA ASN A 71 -11.97 14.55 13.58
C ASN A 71 -12.52 13.91 12.29
N ASP A 72 -13.60 14.42 11.71
CA ASP A 72 -14.24 13.89 10.51
C ASP A 72 -13.38 13.87 9.24
N ARG A 73 -12.22 14.57 9.25
CA ARG A 73 -11.30 14.70 8.12
C ARG A 73 -9.85 14.31 8.40
N LEU A 74 -9.51 13.97 9.64
CA LEU A 74 -8.13 13.68 10.04
C LEU A 74 -8.06 12.39 10.83
N ALA A 75 -7.22 11.46 10.41
CA ALA A 75 -6.87 10.26 11.15
C ALA A 75 -5.37 10.17 11.42
N ILE A 76 -5.02 9.60 12.56
CA ILE A 76 -3.66 9.14 12.89
C ILE A 76 -3.68 7.61 12.82
N LEU A 77 -2.78 7.03 12.02
CA LEU A 77 -2.77 5.62 11.68
C LEU A 77 -1.38 5.01 11.88
N GLY A 78 -1.34 3.74 12.26
CA GLY A 78 -0.22 2.86 11.95
C GLY A 78 -0.52 2.19 10.61
N MET A 79 0.40 2.26 9.68
CA MET A 79 0.30 1.67 8.36
C MET A 79 1.38 0.62 8.19
N TYR A 80 1.00 -0.55 7.64
CA TYR A 80 1.92 -1.58 7.19
C TYR A 80 1.69 -1.81 5.70
N SER A 81 2.74 -1.77 4.89
CA SER A 81 2.66 -1.99 3.46
C SER A 81 3.97 -2.51 2.90
N GLY A 82 3.89 -3.28 1.83
CA GLY A 82 5.05 -3.83 1.16
C GLY A 82 4.73 -4.54 -0.13
N MET A 83 5.77 -5.12 -0.73
CA MET A 83 5.69 -5.87 -1.96
C MET A 83 6.80 -6.91 -2.03
N GLY A 84 6.45 -8.10 -2.56
CA GLY A 84 7.41 -9.14 -2.88
C GLY A 84 8.22 -8.82 -4.14
N TYR A 85 9.46 -9.27 -4.18
CA TYR A 85 10.36 -9.15 -5.31
C TYR A 85 11.34 -10.33 -5.34
N GLU A 86 11.93 -10.61 -6.50
CA GLU A 86 12.96 -11.63 -6.66
C GLU A 86 14.35 -10.99 -6.59
N TYR A 87 15.24 -11.58 -5.80
CA TYR A 87 16.62 -11.16 -5.68
C TYR A 87 17.54 -12.38 -5.65
N GLU A 88 18.47 -12.47 -6.62
CA GLU A 88 19.39 -13.61 -6.77
C GLU A 88 18.71 -14.99 -6.79
N GLY A 89 17.52 -15.06 -7.41
CA GLY A 89 16.73 -16.30 -7.52
C GLY A 89 16.01 -16.70 -6.24
N LYS A 90 15.84 -15.78 -5.30
CA LYS A 90 15.05 -15.95 -4.07
C LYS A 90 13.96 -14.91 -3.98
N ASP A 91 12.81 -15.33 -3.47
CA ASP A 91 11.70 -14.44 -3.17
C ASP A 91 11.92 -13.71 -1.84
N ARG A 92 11.92 -12.39 -1.91
CA ARG A 92 12.03 -11.48 -0.76
C ARG A 92 10.83 -10.55 -0.69
N SER A 93 10.67 -9.86 0.43
CA SER A 93 9.67 -8.82 0.62
C SER A 93 10.31 -7.54 1.18
N PHE A 94 9.98 -6.41 0.56
CA PHE A 94 10.33 -5.10 1.09
C PHE A 94 9.10 -4.47 1.70
N ASP A 95 9.04 -4.42 3.02
CA ASP A 95 7.90 -3.99 3.81
C ASP A 95 8.24 -2.74 4.62
N ALA A 96 7.21 -2.03 5.08
CA ALA A 96 7.39 -0.92 5.99
C ALA A 96 6.25 -0.82 7.01
N PHE A 97 6.61 -0.51 8.25
CA PHE A 97 5.68 -0.11 9.30
C PHE A 97 5.87 1.38 9.60
N MET A 98 4.80 2.15 9.40
CA MET A 98 4.87 3.62 9.42
C MET A 98 3.72 4.21 10.22
N PRO A 99 3.98 4.95 11.30
CA PRO A 99 3.05 5.99 11.76
C PRO A 99 2.73 6.92 10.60
N SER A 100 1.45 7.24 10.40
CA SER A 100 1.01 8.05 9.27
C SER A 100 -0.16 8.94 9.63
N ILE A 101 -0.37 9.96 8.81
CA ILE A 101 -1.48 10.90 8.92
C ILE A 101 -2.28 10.83 7.63
N GLN A 102 -3.57 10.58 7.74
CA GLN A 102 -4.51 10.60 6.62
C GLN A 102 -5.47 11.77 6.74
N TYR A 103 -5.60 12.54 5.67
CA TYR A 103 -6.46 13.72 5.60
C TYR A 103 -7.42 13.66 4.40
N TRP A 104 -8.71 13.86 4.64
CA TRP A 104 -9.73 13.96 3.59
C TRP A 104 -9.78 15.40 3.05
N VAL A 105 -9.17 15.61 1.89
CA VAL A 105 -9.15 16.90 1.17
C VAL A 105 -10.56 17.29 0.72
N LYS A 106 -11.35 16.28 0.29
CA LYS A 106 -12.78 16.37 -0.04
C LYS A 106 -13.49 15.16 0.52
N ASP A 107 -14.81 15.16 0.48
CA ASP A 107 -15.65 14.10 1.09
C ASP A 107 -15.26 12.67 0.69
N ARG A 108 -14.73 12.49 -0.52
CA ARG A 108 -14.34 11.18 -1.05
C ARG A 108 -12.84 11.04 -1.33
N TRP A 109 -12.10 12.13 -1.31
CA TRP A 109 -10.69 12.13 -1.68
C TRP A 109 -9.81 12.37 -0.47
N TRP A 110 -8.94 11.41 -0.20
CA TRP A 110 -7.97 11.49 0.88
C TRP A 110 -6.53 11.40 0.37
N ILE A 111 -5.63 11.96 1.16
CA ILE A 111 -4.19 11.82 1.06
C ILE A 111 -3.66 11.26 2.37
N ASN A 112 -2.56 10.54 2.32
CA ASN A 112 -1.88 9.99 3.49
C ASN A 112 -0.36 10.13 3.30
N ALA A 113 0.34 10.41 4.39
CA ALA A 113 1.79 10.43 4.44
C ALA A 113 2.28 9.78 5.74
N GLY A 114 3.33 8.99 5.64
CA GLY A 114 3.94 8.30 6.77
C GLY A 114 5.44 8.14 6.61
N ALA A 115 6.11 7.92 7.74
CA ALA A 115 7.51 7.57 7.80
C ALA A 115 7.74 6.59 8.95
N GLY A 116 8.67 5.65 8.78
CA GLY A 116 8.91 4.64 9.79
C GLY A 116 10.01 3.67 9.45
N ILE A 117 9.86 2.43 9.86
CA ILE A 117 10.86 1.36 9.74
C ILE A 117 10.59 0.60 8.45
N ALA A 118 11.66 0.42 7.64
CA ALA A 118 11.69 -0.51 6.53
C ALA A 118 12.21 -1.88 6.99
N LEU A 119 11.71 -2.92 6.35
CA LEU A 119 12.08 -4.32 6.56
C LEU A 119 12.32 -4.95 5.19
N ASP A 120 13.49 -5.51 4.97
CA ASP A 120 13.77 -6.38 3.84
C ASP A 120 14.01 -7.78 4.37
N MET A 121 13.14 -8.72 4.02
CA MET A 121 13.13 -10.06 4.59
C MET A 121 12.76 -11.11 3.55
N PRO A 122 13.07 -12.40 3.78
CA PRO A 122 12.56 -13.49 2.95
C PRO A 122 11.04 -13.45 2.86
N ALA A 123 10.49 -13.72 1.68
CA ALA A 123 9.05 -13.81 1.51
C ALA A 123 8.48 -14.98 2.33
N PHE A 124 7.29 -14.81 2.93
CA PHE A 124 6.68 -15.80 3.81
C PHE A 124 6.40 -17.16 3.15
N TYR A 125 6.44 -17.23 1.83
CA TYR A 125 6.20 -18.45 1.03
C TYR A 125 7.48 -19.01 0.42
N GLU A 126 8.65 -18.45 0.72
CA GLU A 126 9.94 -18.99 0.27
C GLU A 126 10.29 -20.26 1.07
N ASP A 127 10.25 -21.41 0.39
CA ASP A 127 10.48 -22.73 1.02
C ASP A 127 11.97 -23.05 1.19
N ASN A 128 12.88 -22.33 0.53
CA ASN A 128 14.32 -22.58 0.59
C ASN A 128 15.05 -21.73 1.63
N ILE A 129 14.40 -21.47 2.76
CA ILE A 129 15.00 -20.73 3.88
C ILE A 129 16.20 -21.53 4.39
N LYS A 130 17.41 -21.06 4.07
CA LYS A 130 18.65 -21.55 4.68
C LYS A 130 18.96 -20.67 5.90
N ASP A 131 19.62 -21.23 6.89
CA ASP A 131 19.90 -20.66 8.22
C ASP A 131 20.60 -19.27 8.25
N GLU A 132 20.88 -18.66 7.09
CA GLU A 132 21.61 -17.39 6.94
C GLU A 132 20.75 -16.29 6.30
N GLU A 133 19.42 -16.42 6.25
CA GLU A 133 18.60 -15.39 5.65
C GLU A 133 18.35 -14.22 6.60
N GLU A 134 19.08 -13.15 6.35
CA GLU A 134 19.10 -11.96 7.19
C GLU A 134 17.86 -11.09 6.99
N TRP A 135 17.31 -10.66 8.09
CA TRP A 135 16.33 -9.59 8.16
C TRP A 135 17.09 -8.27 8.22
N ASN A 136 16.89 -7.44 7.21
CA ASN A 136 17.52 -6.13 7.14
C ASN A 136 16.53 -5.06 7.55
N PHE A 137 16.98 -4.12 8.36
CA PHE A 137 16.17 -3.03 8.89
C PHE A 137 16.69 -1.69 8.39
N GLY A 138 15.78 -0.72 8.28
CA GLY A 138 16.15 0.63 7.85
C GLY A 138 15.01 1.61 8.00
N GLY A 139 14.94 2.58 7.12
CA GLY A 139 13.93 3.61 7.13
C GLY A 139 13.07 3.62 5.87
N ALA A 140 11.82 4.04 6.01
CA ALA A 140 10.91 4.21 4.88
C ALA A 140 10.07 5.47 5.03
N VAL A 141 9.66 6.01 3.88
CA VAL A 141 8.64 7.05 3.77
C VAL A 141 7.62 6.62 2.73
N ALA A 142 6.36 6.97 2.93
CA ALA A 142 5.32 6.70 1.96
C ALA A 142 4.37 7.88 1.81
N PHE A 143 3.88 8.05 0.61
CA PHE A 143 2.79 8.95 0.27
C PHE A 143 1.73 8.16 -0.49
N SER A 144 0.48 8.26 -0.07
CA SER A 144 -0.63 7.61 -0.75
C SER A 144 -1.84 8.53 -0.89
N THR A 145 -2.66 8.23 -1.87
CA THR A 145 -3.92 8.92 -2.10
C THR A 145 -4.97 7.93 -2.56
N GLY A 146 -6.23 8.22 -2.25
CA GLY A 146 -7.32 7.38 -2.68
C GLY A 146 -8.63 8.13 -2.82
N TYR A 147 -9.50 7.54 -3.61
CA TYR A 147 -10.84 8.04 -3.85
C TYR A 147 -11.88 6.99 -3.46
N GLU A 148 -12.77 7.34 -2.53
CA GLU A 148 -13.83 6.46 -2.04
C GLU A 148 -14.93 6.31 -3.09
N LEU A 149 -14.94 5.16 -3.76
CA LEU A 149 -15.89 4.78 -4.79
C LEU A 149 -17.28 4.52 -4.19
N VAL A 150 -17.29 3.83 -3.04
CA VAL A 150 -18.50 3.49 -2.28
C VAL A 150 -18.35 4.01 -0.86
N GLN A 151 -19.39 4.65 -0.36
CA GLN A 151 -19.50 5.09 1.03
C GLN A 151 -20.79 4.55 1.63
N LYS A 152 -20.70 3.92 2.79
CA LYS A 152 -21.84 3.50 3.61
C LYS A 152 -21.54 3.90 5.04
N LYS A 153 -22.53 4.16 5.85
CA LYS A 153 -22.48 4.63 7.24
C LYS A 153 -21.08 4.67 7.90
N ASN A 154 -20.42 3.55 8.04
CA ASN A 154 -19.12 3.39 8.67
C ASN A 154 -18.12 2.58 7.80
N PHE A 155 -18.35 2.47 6.50
CA PHE A 155 -17.54 1.72 5.56
C PHE A 155 -17.31 2.50 4.28
N ALA A 156 -16.07 2.44 3.76
CA ALA A 156 -15.73 2.92 2.43
C ALA A 156 -14.93 1.87 1.65
N LEU A 157 -15.21 1.79 0.35
CA LEU A 157 -14.37 1.13 -0.65
C LEU A 157 -13.70 2.21 -1.46
N ASP A 158 -12.38 2.21 -1.53
CA ASP A 158 -11.62 3.18 -2.32
C ASP A 158 -10.75 2.54 -3.40
N LEU A 159 -10.42 3.34 -4.40
CA LEU A 159 -9.30 3.12 -5.29
C LEU A 159 -8.15 3.95 -4.76
N GLN A 160 -7.02 3.31 -4.53
CA GLN A 160 -5.85 3.96 -3.92
C GLN A 160 -4.57 3.71 -4.72
N THR A 161 -3.64 4.63 -4.61
CA THR A 161 -2.27 4.48 -5.11
C THR A 161 -1.29 4.93 -4.04
N GLN A 162 -0.11 4.33 -4.01
CA GLN A 162 0.93 4.60 -3.04
C GLN A 162 2.30 4.61 -3.71
N LEU A 163 3.09 5.61 -3.38
CA LEU A 163 4.52 5.65 -3.60
C LEU A 163 5.21 5.42 -2.24
N GLN A 164 6.07 4.42 -2.15
CA GLN A 164 6.89 4.13 -0.98
C GLN A 164 8.36 4.12 -1.40
N MET A 165 9.19 4.73 -0.60
CA MET A 165 10.65 4.73 -0.75
C MET A 165 11.26 4.34 0.57
N GLY A 166 12.34 3.56 0.52
CA GLY A 166 13.01 3.16 1.73
C GLY A 166 14.40 2.63 1.46
N TRP A 167 15.12 2.42 2.53
CA TRP A 167 16.45 1.81 2.52
C TRP A 167 16.57 0.86 3.71
N THR A 168 17.36 -0.18 3.56
CA THR A 168 17.74 -1.10 4.64
C THR A 168 19.25 -1.25 4.68
N TYR A 169 19.78 -1.43 5.88
CA TYR A 169 21.20 -1.65 6.10
C TYR A 169 21.50 -3.13 5.89
N LEU A 170 22.46 -3.42 5.02
CA LEU A 170 22.99 -4.75 4.78
C LEU A 170 24.30 -4.90 5.56
N ASP A 171 24.79 -6.13 5.65
CA ASP A 171 26.12 -6.38 6.16
C ASP A 171 27.22 -5.67 5.31
N ASN A 172 28.36 -5.41 5.93
CA ASN A 172 29.51 -4.77 5.28
C ASN A 172 29.30 -3.30 4.85
N ASP A 173 28.58 -2.50 5.62
CA ASP A 173 28.33 -1.08 5.40
C ASP A 173 27.63 -0.77 4.06
N LYS A 174 26.88 -1.73 3.51
CA LYS A 174 26.06 -1.56 2.32
C LYS A 174 24.62 -1.23 2.69
N ASN A 175 23.94 -0.57 1.76
CA ASN A 175 22.50 -0.30 1.87
C ASN A 175 21.78 -0.91 0.67
N ARG A 176 20.55 -1.36 0.90
CA ARG A 176 19.60 -1.68 -0.16
C ARG A 176 18.55 -0.59 -0.20
N GLU A 177 18.35 0.01 -1.36
CA GLU A 177 17.33 1.01 -1.60
C GLU A 177 16.17 0.42 -2.40
N ALA A 178 14.94 0.85 -2.08
CA ALA A 178 13.75 0.40 -2.76
C ALA A 178 12.83 1.57 -3.08
N VAL A 179 12.27 1.56 -4.30
CA VAL A 179 11.17 2.44 -4.71
C VAL A 179 10.03 1.57 -5.21
N LEU A 180 8.86 1.75 -4.60
CA LEU A 180 7.67 0.97 -4.84
C LEU A 180 6.51 1.88 -5.22
N LEU A 181 5.86 1.58 -6.34
CA LEU A 181 4.61 2.22 -6.76
C LEU A 181 3.51 1.17 -6.87
N SER A 182 2.42 1.35 -6.15
CA SER A 182 1.29 0.42 -6.14
C SER A 182 -0.05 1.10 -6.40
N ILE A 183 -1.00 0.31 -6.89
CA ILE A 183 -2.40 0.68 -7.09
C ILE A 183 -3.28 -0.48 -6.62
N GLY A 184 -4.40 -0.18 -5.98
CA GLY A 184 -5.29 -1.23 -5.47
C GLY A 184 -6.62 -0.71 -4.96
N LEU A 185 -7.41 -1.64 -4.44
CA LEU A 185 -8.66 -1.37 -3.77
C LEU A 185 -8.44 -1.40 -2.26
N GLY A 186 -8.99 -0.41 -1.57
CA GLY A 186 -8.98 -0.31 -0.12
C GLY A 186 -10.37 -0.48 0.48
N PHE A 187 -10.43 -1.21 1.57
CA PHE A 187 -11.62 -1.46 2.38
C PHE A 187 -11.39 -0.80 3.73
N ASN A 188 -12.19 0.19 4.09
CA ASN A 188 -11.99 0.96 5.32
C ASN A 188 -13.26 0.96 6.17
N TRP A 189 -13.11 0.78 7.47
CA TRP A 189 -14.15 0.90 8.49
C TRP A 189 -13.77 1.99 9.50
N TYR A 190 -14.79 2.77 9.88
CA TYR A 190 -14.68 3.93 10.76
C TYR A 190 -15.57 3.77 11.98
#